data_04c5be74adbe8f3d0df02cdbd4ff3ca4
#
_entry.id   04c5be74adbe8f3d0df02cdbd4ff3ca4
#
_cell.length_a   1.000
_cell.length_b   1.000
_cell.length_c   1.000
_cell.angle_alpha   90.00
_cell.angle_beta   90.00
_cell.angle_gamma   90.00
#
_symmetry.space_group_name_H-M   'P 1'
#
loop_
_entity.id
_entity.type
_entity.pdbx_description
1 polymer ?
#
loop_
_entity_poly.entity_id
_entity_poly.type
_entity_poly.pdbx_seq_one_letter_code
_entity_poly.pdbx_strand_id
1 'polypeptide(L)'
;MRAWILLSLGLLLAPGVAAQSADPFISSGREMSRTDLEAYLANLEQAILDESQGESLREQARARAQLIRRRLEEGDFRVGDRIQVQVAGENWTNQSPGAIAPARLVAPAPGSPSVPTGQGAVGVTFAVQSGPSVKLPNIPAVSLRGVLRSELEAYLSGELARYIRDPQVSAQTLIRVSIFGSVGAPGFYYPGAEQNVGDVIMLAGGPSSDANYEEISIKRGEDQLWGGEELQAVMAEGRTLDQLNFLAGDIIEVPQQSNNNVWLEIGRFALIAGSTLLLGIRVF
;
A
#
# COMPACT_ATOMS: atom_id res chain seq x y z
N MET A 1 74.90 -6.54 -14.55
CA MET A 1 73.97 -6.86 -13.44
C MET A 1 72.84 -5.87 -13.51
N ARG A 2 71.65 -6.27 -14.02
CA ARG A 2 70.50 -5.43 -14.24
C ARG A 2 69.41 -5.77 -13.18
N ALA A 3 69.16 -4.83 -12.26
CA ALA A 3 68.10 -4.97 -11.27
C ALA A 3 66.78 -4.54 -11.91
N TRP A 4 65.81 -5.44 -11.88
CA TRP A 4 64.41 -5.19 -12.29
C TRP A 4 63.65 -4.72 -11.06
N ILE A 5 63.17 -3.48 -11.11
CA ILE A 5 62.23 -2.92 -10.14
C ILE A 5 60.83 -3.29 -10.63
N LEU A 6 60.18 -4.21 -9.93
CA LEU A 6 58.76 -4.49 -10.10
C LEU A 6 57.93 -3.43 -9.40
N LEU A 7 57.31 -2.56 -10.17
CA LEU A 7 56.24 -1.67 -9.70
C LEU A 7 54.98 -2.50 -9.47
N SER A 8 54.66 -2.76 -8.21
CA SER A 8 53.36 -3.30 -7.81
C SER A 8 52.33 -2.19 -7.86
N LEU A 9 51.50 -2.22 -8.92
CA LEU A 9 50.32 -1.38 -9.06
C LEU A 9 49.27 -1.85 -8.03
N GLY A 10 49.19 -1.17 -6.89
CA GLY A 10 48.16 -1.38 -5.89
C GLY A 10 46.80 -0.95 -6.44
N LEU A 11 46.00 -1.97 -6.78
CA LEU A 11 44.58 -1.78 -7.11
C LEU A 11 43.85 -1.31 -5.84
N LEU A 12 43.61 0.00 -5.73
CA LEU A 12 42.71 0.56 -4.73
C LEU A 12 41.29 0.04 -5.03
N LEU A 13 40.91 -1.04 -4.36
CA LEU A 13 39.53 -1.46 -4.22
C LEU A 13 38.82 -0.32 -3.50
N ALA A 14 37.98 0.39 -4.23
CA ALA A 14 36.96 1.28 -3.64
C ALA A 14 36.18 0.48 -2.58
N PRO A 15 35.89 1.08 -1.39
CA PRO A 15 35.04 0.42 -0.43
C PRO A 15 33.71 0.14 -1.10
N GLY A 16 33.33 -1.12 -1.07
CA GLY A 16 32.13 -1.62 -1.72
C GLY A 16 30.93 -0.78 -1.38
N VAL A 17 30.13 -0.54 -2.38
CA VAL A 17 28.70 -0.26 -2.24
C VAL A 17 28.21 -1.19 -1.13
N ALA A 18 27.86 -0.61 0.00
CA ALA A 18 27.23 -1.34 1.08
C ALA A 18 26.09 -2.13 0.46
N ALA A 19 26.20 -3.44 0.52
CA ALA A 19 25.10 -4.31 0.19
C ALA A 19 23.92 -3.77 0.99
N GLN A 20 22.94 -3.21 0.29
CA GLN A 20 21.63 -2.99 0.87
C GLN A 20 21.25 -4.35 1.42
N SER A 21 21.29 -4.48 2.74
CA SER A 21 20.79 -5.66 3.42
C SER A 21 19.33 -5.74 3.01
N ALA A 22 19.04 -6.63 2.07
CA ALA A 22 17.68 -6.95 1.70
C ALA A 22 16.97 -7.24 3.04
N ASP A 23 15.98 -6.42 3.35
CA ASP A 23 15.18 -6.55 4.58
C ASP A 23 14.67 -8.00 4.60
N PRO A 24 15.03 -8.83 5.57
CA PRO A 24 14.67 -10.26 5.56
C PRO A 24 13.18 -10.51 5.53
N PHE A 25 12.36 -9.45 5.72
CA PHE A 25 10.91 -9.46 5.69
C PHE A 25 10.30 -9.34 4.28
N ILE A 26 11.13 -9.07 3.24
CA ILE A 26 10.64 -8.77 1.87
C ILE A 26 10.22 -10.04 1.10
N SER A 27 10.63 -11.23 1.51
CA SER A 27 10.66 -12.38 0.60
C SER A 27 9.40 -13.26 0.54
N SER A 28 8.33 -13.02 1.33
CA SER A 28 7.29 -14.05 1.45
C SER A 28 5.90 -13.73 0.85
N GLY A 29 5.60 -12.49 0.44
CA GLY A 29 4.22 -12.12 0.01
C GLY A 29 3.15 -12.40 1.09
N ARG A 30 3.58 -12.66 2.32
CA ARG A 30 2.80 -13.08 3.47
C ARG A 30 2.51 -11.88 4.37
N GLU A 31 1.36 -11.89 5.01
CA GLU A 31 1.04 -10.94 6.07
C GLU A 31 2.06 -11.03 7.20
N MET A 32 2.44 -9.88 7.77
CA MET A 32 3.42 -9.81 8.85
C MET A 32 2.84 -10.38 10.14
N SER A 33 3.53 -11.35 10.74
CA SER A 33 3.16 -11.87 12.04
C SER A 33 3.51 -10.88 13.15
N ARG A 34 2.95 -11.08 14.35
CA ARG A 34 3.29 -10.28 15.54
C ARG A 34 4.79 -10.31 15.82
N THR A 35 5.41 -11.48 15.71
CA THR A 35 6.85 -11.66 15.89
C THR A 35 7.67 -10.88 14.87
N ASP A 36 7.23 -10.85 13.61
CA ASP A 36 7.90 -10.09 12.55
C ASP A 36 7.81 -8.58 12.83
N LEU A 37 6.63 -8.09 13.25
CA LEU A 37 6.43 -6.69 13.62
C LEU A 37 7.26 -6.28 14.83
N GLU A 38 7.37 -7.13 15.85
CA GLU A 38 8.21 -6.90 17.03
C GLU A 38 9.69 -6.87 16.65
N ALA A 39 10.16 -7.79 15.80
CA ALA A 39 11.53 -7.79 15.30
C ALA A 39 11.83 -6.54 14.46
N TYR A 40 10.88 -6.13 13.60
CA TYR A 40 11.02 -4.92 12.81
C TYR A 40 11.06 -3.66 13.69
N LEU A 41 10.22 -3.60 14.72
CA LEU A 41 10.25 -2.51 15.71
C LEU A 41 11.61 -2.43 16.41
N ALA A 42 12.16 -3.56 16.84
CA ALA A 42 13.47 -3.61 17.48
C ALA A 42 14.59 -3.08 16.56
N ASN A 43 14.55 -3.42 15.27
CA ASN A 43 15.49 -2.89 14.28
C ASN A 43 15.37 -1.38 14.11
N LEU A 44 14.13 -0.85 14.07
CA LEU A 44 13.89 0.59 14.00
C LEU A 44 14.40 1.31 15.24
N GLU A 45 14.21 0.74 16.44
CA GLU A 45 14.72 1.28 17.69
C GLU A 45 16.24 1.32 17.72
N GLN A 46 16.92 0.33 17.20
CA GLN A 46 18.38 0.35 17.02
C GLN A 46 18.80 1.45 16.05
N ALA A 47 18.13 1.61 14.92
CA ALA A 47 18.42 2.67 13.95
C ALA A 47 18.23 4.09 14.54
N ILE A 48 17.25 4.26 15.44
CA ILE A 48 17.03 5.54 16.17
C ILE A 48 18.19 5.85 17.12
N LEU A 49 18.81 4.83 17.74
CA LEU A 49 19.91 4.98 18.68
C LEU A 49 21.27 5.16 17.99
N ASP A 50 21.37 4.79 16.72
CA ASP A 50 22.61 4.89 15.95
C ASP A 50 22.90 6.38 15.58
N GLU A 51 23.81 7.00 16.32
CA GLU A 51 24.23 8.40 16.10
C GLU A 51 24.99 8.60 14.77
N SER A 52 25.48 7.53 14.14
CA SER A 52 26.15 7.61 12.85
C SER A 52 25.21 7.90 11.69
N GLN A 53 23.92 7.65 11.87
CA GLN A 53 22.88 7.93 10.88
C GLN A 53 22.45 9.39 10.91
N GLY A 54 22.15 9.94 9.72
CA GLY A 54 21.64 11.31 9.60
C GLY A 54 20.33 11.52 10.37
N GLU A 55 20.10 12.76 10.88
CA GLU A 55 18.90 13.07 11.65
C GLU A 55 17.59 12.76 10.88
N SER A 56 17.56 13.01 9.58
CA SER A 56 16.42 12.71 8.71
C SER A 56 16.06 11.21 8.73
N LEU A 57 17.04 10.30 8.67
CA LEU A 57 16.80 8.85 8.72
C LEU A 57 16.29 8.41 10.10
N ARG A 58 16.82 8.98 11.17
CA ARG A 58 16.36 8.71 12.54
C ARG A 58 14.93 9.20 12.77
N GLU A 59 14.55 10.34 12.18
CA GLU A 59 13.18 10.84 12.25
C GLU A 59 12.19 9.94 11.50
N GLN A 60 12.55 9.47 10.32
CA GLN A 60 11.76 8.47 9.58
C GLN A 60 11.63 7.15 10.37
N ALA A 61 12.71 6.68 10.99
CA ALA A 61 12.66 5.48 11.83
C ALA A 61 11.74 5.68 13.05
N ARG A 62 11.75 6.85 13.68
CA ARG A 62 10.82 7.18 14.79
C ARG A 62 9.36 7.15 14.34
N ALA A 63 9.06 7.77 13.21
CA ALA A 63 7.70 7.79 12.66
C ALA A 63 7.21 6.36 12.35
N ARG A 64 8.05 5.54 11.72
CA ARG A 64 7.73 4.12 11.43
C ARG A 64 7.56 3.30 12.71
N ALA A 65 8.44 3.47 13.70
CA ALA A 65 8.32 2.77 14.98
C ALA A 65 7.00 3.09 15.69
N GLN A 66 6.54 4.34 15.65
CA GLN A 66 5.24 4.72 16.21
C GLN A 66 4.07 4.04 15.48
N LEU A 67 4.12 3.93 14.15
CA LEU A 67 3.09 3.22 13.38
C LEU A 67 3.03 1.74 13.75
N ILE A 68 4.18 1.07 13.88
CA ILE A 68 4.24 -0.35 14.25
C ILE A 68 3.77 -0.58 15.68
N ARG A 69 4.17 0.26 16.65
CA ARG A 69 3.67 0.16 18.04
C ARG A 69 2.15 0.29 18.08
N ARG A 70 1.59 1.28 17.38
CA ARG A 70 0.14 1.45 17.30
C ARG A 70 -0.55 0.25 16.68
N ARG A 71 0.04 -0.33 15.62
CA ARG A 71 -0.45 -1.54 14.97
C ARG A 71 -0.50 -2.72 15.93
N LEU A 72 0.57 -2.94 16.72
CA LEU A 72 0.64 -4.01 17.71
C LEU A 72 -0.38 -3.84 18.86
N GLU A 73 -0.68 -2.59 19.25
CA GLU A 73 -1.63 -2.27 20.32
C GLU A 73 -3.09 -2.32 19.86
N GLU A 74 -3.40 -1.68 18.75
CA GLU A 74 -4.78 -1.50 18.26
C GLU A 74 -5.24 -2.62 17.32
N GLY A 75 -4.31 -3.39 16.76
CA GLY A 75 -4.55 -4.34 15.68
C GLY A 75 -4.71 -3.69 14.31
N ASP A 76 -5.03 -4.51 13.32
CA ASP A 76 -5.09 -4.09 11.91
C ASP A 76 -6.47 -3.68 11.43
N PHE A 77 -7.52 -4.09 12.17
CA PHE A 77 -8.90 -3.93 11.70
C PHE A 77 -9.47 -2.54 12.03
N ARG A 78 -10.05 -1.90 11.03
CA ARG A 78 -10.71 -0.60 11.14
C ARG A 78 -12.14 -0.67 10.62
N VAL A 79 -12.96 0.27 11.07
CA VAL A 79 -14.34 0.40 10.57
C VAL A 79 -14.33 0.63 9.06
N GLY A 80 -15.08 -0.21 8.35
CA GLY A 80 -15.17 -0.16 6.89
C GLY A 80 -14.33 -1.20 6.17
N ASP A 81 -13.36 -1.85 6.84
CA ASP A 81 -12.74 -3.07 6.33
C ASP A 81 -13.77 -4.16 6.10
N ARG A 82 -13.41 -5.13 5.31
CA ARG A 82 -14.21 -6.33 5.08
C ARG A 82 -13.37 -7.56 5.40
N ILE A 83 -14.01 -8.56 5.92
CA ILE A 83 -13.42 -9.88 6.05
C ILE A 83 -14.25 -10.87 5.26
N GLN A 84 -13.59 -11.72 4.51
CA GLN A 84 -14.19 -12.83 3.83
C GLN A 84 -13.94 -14.09 4.66
N VAL A 85 -15.00 -14.74 5.10
CA VAL A 85 -14.91 -15.88 6.01
C VAL A 85 -15.60 -17.08 5.40
N GLN A 86 -14.95 -18.23 5.48
CA GLN A 86 -15.50 -19.54 5.20
C GLN A 86 -15.30 -20.44 6.42
N VAL A 87 -16.35 -21.14 6.80
CA VAL A 87 -16.27 -22.15 7.86
C VAL A 87 -16.71 -23.48 7.28
N ALA A 88 -15.87 -24.49 7.34
CA ALA A 88 -16.20 -25.81 6.81
C ALA A 88 -17.39 -26.41 7.57
N GLY A 89 -18.35 -26.95 6.82
CA GLY A 89 -19.59 -27.51 7.39
C GLY A 89 -20.70 -26.49 7.65
N GLU A 90 -20.41 -25.19 7.57
CA GLU A 90 -21.42 -24.13 7.67
C GLU A 90 -21.85 -23.63 6.29
N ASN A 91 -23.16 -23.53 6.08
CA ASN A 91 -23.73 -23.04 4.82
C ASN A 91 -24.03 -21.54 4.89
N TRP A 92 -23.01 -20.73 5.14
CA TRP A 92 -23.17 -19.29 5.11
C TRP A 92 -23.27 -18.80 3.66
N THR A 93 -24.15 -17.83 3.44
CA THR A 93 -24.39 -17.25 2.12
C THR A 93 -24.38 -15.71 2.23
N ASN A 94 -24.31 -15.04 1.10
CA ASN A 94 -24.43 -13.56 1.07
C ASN A 94 -25.79 -13.03 1.57
N GLN A 95 -26.74 -13.91 1.88
CA GLN A 95 -28.00 -13.59 2.53
C GLN A 95 -28.00 -13.86 4.03
N SER A 96 -26.91 -14.43 4.56
CA SER A 96 -26.75 -14.70 5.99
C SER A 96 -26.74 -13.41 6.79
N PRO A 97 -27.25 -13.41 8.04
CA PRO A 97 -27.23 -12.22 8.90
C PRO A 97 -25.82 -11.66 9.06
N GLY A 98 -25.65 -10.36 8.81
CA GLY A 98 -24.36 -9.68 8.87
C GLY A 98 -23.55 -9.74 7.57
N ALA A 99 -23.88 -10.62 6.64
CA ALA A 99 -23.23 -10.66 5.33
C ALA A 99 -23.50 -9.37 4.55
N ILE A 100 -22.51 -8.96 3.79
CA ILE A 100 -22.65 -7.85 2.82
C ILE A 100 -22.46 -8.42 1.41
N ALA A 101 -23.13 -7.83 0.45
CA ALA A 101 -22.89 -8.17 -0.95
C ALA A 101 -21.40 -7.98 -1.26
N PRO A 102 -20.79 -8.90 -2.04
CA PRO A 102 -19.43 -8.69 -2.53
C PRO A 102 -19.37 -7.31 -3.18
N ALA A 103 -18.27 -6.58 -2.91
CA ALA A 103 -18.10 -5.28 -3.55
C ALA A 103 -18.27 -5.48 -5.06
N ARG A 104 -19.25 -4.83 -5.67
CA ARG A 104 -19.25 -4.69 -7.11
C ARG A 104 -17.96 -3.93 -7.42
N LEU A 105 -16.98 -4.63 -7.95
CA LEU A 105 -15.95 -3.97 -8.71
C LEU A 105 -16.71 -3.13 -9.72
N VAL A 106 -16.43 -1.84 -9.79
CA VAL A 106 -17.01 -0.95 -10.78
C VAL A 106 -16.93 -1.70 -12.11
N ALA A 107 -18.08 -1.87 -12.78
CA ALA A 107 -18.10 -2.59 -14.04
C ALA A 107 -17.06 -1.93 -14.95
N PRO A 108 -16.10 -2.68 -15.50
CA PRO A 108 -15.10 -2.10 -16.37
C PRO A 108 -15.82 -1.36 -17.49
N ALA A 109 -15.29 -0.21 -17.88
CA ALA A 109 -15.83 0.53 -19.02
C ALA A 109 -15.96 -0.41 -20.23
N PRO A 110 -16.97 -0.25 -21.09
CA PRO A 110 -17.15 -1.10 -22.25
C PRO A 110 -15.87 -1.12 -23.09
N GLY A 111 -15.23 -2.29 -23.22
CA GLY A 111 -13.96 -2.46 -23.95
C GLY A 111 -12.72 -2.69 -23.09
N SER A 112 -12.79 -2.56 -21.76
CA SER A 112 -11.69 -2.97 -20.89
C SER A 112 -11.62 -4.49 -20.80
N PRO A 113 -10.40 -5.08 -20.84
CA PRO A 113 -10.27 -6.52 -20.59
C PRO A 113 -10.86 -6.82 -19.22
N SER A 114 -11.76 -7.81 -19.15
CA SER A 114 -12.30 -8.29 -17.89
C SER A 114 -11.13 -8.78 -17.03
N VAL A 115 -10.77 -8.01 -16.01
CA VAL A 115 -9.88 -8.50 -14.95
C VAL A 115 -10.61 -9.71 -14.36
N PRO A 116 -10.00 -10.91 -14.34
CA PRO A 116 -10.64 -12.05 -13.71
C PRO A 116 -10.93 -11.67 -12.28
N THR A 117 -12.20 -11.51 -11.97
CA THR A 117 -12.70 -11.53 -10.59
C THR A 117 -12.14 -12.81 -10.02
N GLY A 118 -11.22 -12.73 -9.04
CA GLY A 118 -10.49 -13.89 -8.54
C GLY A 118 -11.43 -15.06 -8.33
N GLN A 119 -11.40 -15.99 -9.27
CA GLN A 119 -12.09 -17.26 -9.16
C GLN A 119 -11.36 -18.06 -8.08
N GLY A 120 -11.81 -17.89 -6.85
CA GLY A 120 -11.23 -18.57 -5.71
C GLY A 120 -11.74 -18.05 -4.38
N ALA A 121 -12.43 -16.91 -4.36
CA ALA A 121 -13.00 -16.38 -3.13
C ALA A 121 -14.21 -17.20 -2.69
N VAL A 122 -13.93 -18.37 -2.12
CA VAL A 122 -14.95 -19.22 -1.49
C VAL A 122 -15.13 -18.71 -0.07
N GLY A 123 -16.16 -17.89 0.17
CA GLY A 123 -16.46 -17.35 1.49
C GLY A 123 -17.50 -16.25 1.44
N VAL A 124 -18.06 -15.93 2.59
CA VAL A 124 -19.04 -14.86 2.76
C VAL A 124 -18.35 -13.61 3.31
N THR A 125 -18.67 -12.47 2.73
CA THR A 125 -18.05 -11.19 3.12
C THR A 125 -18.85 -10.52 4.23
N PHE A 126 -18.15 -10.06 5.26
CA PHE A 126 -18.69 -9.33 6.41
C PHE A 126 -17.96 -7.99 6.56
N ALA A 127 -18.71 -6.95 6.94
CA ALA A 127 -18.11 -5.63 7.22
C ALA A 127 -17.63 -5.56 8.67
N VAL A 128 -16.47 -4.94 8.89
CA VAL A 128 -16.00 -4.52 10.21
C VAL A 128 -16.79 -3.31 10.65
N GLN A 129 -17.51 -3.45 11.75
CA GLN A 129 -18.40 -2.47 12.34
C GLN A 129 -17.70 -1.61 13.39
N SER A 130 -18.42 -0.62 13.94
CA SER A 130 -17.91 0.23 15.03
C SER A 130 -17.45 -0.59 16.24
N GLY A 131 -16.31 -0.18 16.84
CA GLY A 131 -15.65 -0.90 17.93
C GLY A 131 -14.86 -2.10 17.44
N PRO A 132 -14.10 -1.97 16.31
CA PRO A 132 -13.63 -3.04 15.43
C PRO A 132 -14.23 -4.41 15.76
N SER A 133 -15.40 -4.68 15.21
CA SER A 133 -16.12 -5.94 15.48
C SER A 133 -16.76 -6.47 14.20
N VAL A 134 -16.94 -7.77 14.12
CA VAL A 134 -17.62 -8.45 13.03
C VAL A 134 -18.83 -9.23 13.55
N LYS A 135 -19.95 -9.13 12.83
CA LYS A 135 -21.15 -9.91 13.13
C LYS A 135 -21.23 -11.11 12.17
N LEU A 136 -20.99 -12.28 12.72
CA LEU A 136 -21.12 -13.54 12.02
C LEU A 136 -22.52 -14.15 12.24
N PRO A 137 -23.00 -15.04 11.33
CA PRO A 137 -24.31 -15.68 11.45
C PRO A 137 -24.44 -16.47 12.74
N ASN A 138 -25.56 -16.32 13.45
CA ASN A 138 -25.94 -17.05 14.67
C ASN A 138 -24.95 -16.93 15.85
N ILE A 139 -24.04 -15.95 15.80
CA ILE A 139 -23.00 -15.74 16.82
C ILE A 139 -23.05 -14.29 17.27
N PRO A 140 -22.75 -13.99 18.55
CA PRO A 140 -22.57 -12.62 19.00
C PRO A 140 -21.47 -11.90 18.21
N ALA A 141 -21.50 -10.57 18.17
CA ALA A 141 -20.45 -9.81 17.52
C ALA A 141 -19.08 -10.13 18.11
N VAL A 142 -18.13 -10.50 17.26
CA VAL A 142 -16.75 -10.83 17.63
C VAL A 142 -15.90 -9.57 17.54
N SER A 143 -15.19 -9.21 18.61
CA SER A 143 -14.29 -8.05 18.62
C SER A 143 -13.00 -8.40 17.91
N LEU A 144 -12.51 -7.52 17.05
CA LEU A 144 -11.24 -7.64 16.33
C LEU A 144 -10.18 -6.64 16.85
N ARG A 145 -10.45 -6.02 18.01
CA ARG A 145 -9.50 -5.06 18.61
C ARG A 145 -8.22 -5.78 19.03
N GLY A 146 -7.07 -5.24 18.62
CA GLY A 146 -5.76 -5.83 18.94
C GLY A 146 -5.41 -7.08 18.12
N VAL A 147 -6.28 -7.51 17.19
CA VAL A 147 -6.05 -8.66 16.32
C VAL A 147 -5.28 -8.19 15.09
N LEU A 148 -4.22 -8.90 14.72
CA LEU A 148 -3.50 -8.70 13.46
C LEU A 148 -4.15 -9.54 12.36
N ARG A 149 -3.95 -9.14 11.09
CA ARG A 149 -4.46 -9.88 9.93
C ARG A 149 -3.96 -11.32 9.91
N SER A 150 -2.66 -11.50 10.15
CA SER A 150 -2.03 -12.81 10.24
C SER A 150 -2.56 -13.72 11.36
N GLU A 151 -3.23 -13.14 12.35
CA GLU A 151 -3.83 -13.87 13.48
C GLU A 151 -5.33 -14.15 13.26
N LEU A 152 -5.95 -13.55 12.23
CA LEU A 152 -7.41 -13.54 12.04
C LEU A 152 -8.03 -14.94 12.02
N GLU A 153 -7.48 -15.86 11.23
CA GLU A 153 -8.02 -17.23 11.11
C GLU A 153 -7.98 -17.97 12.44
N ALA A 154 -6.82 -17.95 13.11
CA ALA A 154 -6.64 -18.60 14.40
C ALA A 154 -7.54 -17.99 15.48
N TYR A 155 -7.64 -16.66 15.50
CA TYR A 155 -8.50 -15.93 16.42
C TYR A 155 -9.98 -16.27 16.20
N LEU A 156 -10.47 -16.20 14.95
CA LEU A 156 -11.84 -16.57 14.63
C LEU A 156 -12.12 -18.03 14.92
N SER A 157 -11.19 -18.94 14.64
CA SER A 157 -11.34 -20.36 14.98
C SER A 157 -11.53 -20.54 16.47
N GLY A 158 -10.75 -19.86 17.31
CA GLY A 158 -10.89 -19.90 18.78
C GLY A 158 -12.23 -19.35 19.27
N GLU A 159 -12.68 -18.22 18.73
CA GLU A 159 -13.98 -17.64 19.09
C GLU A 159 -15.16 -18.50 18.63
N LEU A 160 -15.08 -19.08 17.44
CA LEU A 160 -16.11 -19.93 16.88
C LEU A 160 -16.19 -21.30 17.56
N ALA A 161 -15.09 -21.82 18.11
CA ALA A 161 -15.06 -23.08 18.84
C ALA A 161 -16.01 -23.12 20.07
N ARG A 162 -16.45 -21.96 20.54
CA ARG A 162 -17.46 -21.85 21.62
C ARG A 162 -18.87 -22.22 21.14
N TYR A 163 -19.11 -22.18 19.83
CA TYR A 163 -20.43 -22.34 19.20
C TYR A 163 -20.48 -23.49 18.20
N ILE A 164 -19.36 -23.77 17.55
CA ILE A 164 -19.22 -24.77 16.49
C ILE A 164 -18.13 -25.76 16.93
N ARG A 165 -18.39 -27.05 16.78
CA ARG A 165 -17.42 -28.09 17.11
C ARG A 165 -16.32 -28.14 16.03
N ASP A 166 -15.06 -28.04 16.43
CA ASP A 166 -13.88 -28.14 15.56
C ASP A 166 -13.97 -27.27 14.29
N PRO A 167 -14.20 -25.94 14.42
CA PRO A 167 -14.41 -25.08 13.26
C PRO A 167 -13.12 -24.96 12.44
N GLN A 168 -13.18 -25.36 11.17
CA GLN A 168 -12.13 -25.09 10.20
C GLN A 168 -12.45 -23.75 9.52
N VAL A 169 -11.74 -22.69 9.90
CA VAL A 169 -11.97 -21.33 9.45
C VAL A 169 -10.91 -20.96 8.43
N SER A 170 -11.34 -20.44 7.29
CA SER A 170 -10.49 -19.69 6.38
C SER A 170 -11.00 -18.25 6.33
N ALA A 171 -10.11 -17.29 6.49
CA ALA A 171 -10.47 -15.88 6.54
C ALA A 171 -9.46 -15.02 5.80
N GLN A 172 -9.96 -14.09 4.98
CA GLN A 172 -9.15 -13.14 4.22
C GLN A 172 -9.58 -11.72 4.56
N THR A 173 -8.59 -10.84 4.73
CA THR A 173 -8.83 -9.42 5.00
C THR A 173 -8.88 -8.64 3.69
N LEU A 174 -9.92 -7.82 3.53
CA LEU A 174 -10.08 -6.88 2.43
C LEU A 174 -10.03 -5.46 3.00
N ILE A 175 -8.96 -4.73 2.68
CA ILE A 175 -8.69 -3.38 3.21
C ILE A 175 -9.49 -2.36 2.40
N ARG A 176 -10.21 -1.46 3.06
CA ARG A 176 -10.88 -0.36 2.37
C ARG A 176 -9.89 0.73 2.01
N VAL A 177 -9.54 0.84 0.73
CA VAL A 177 -8.62 1.85 0.19
C VAL A 177 -9.37 2.79 -0.75
N SER A 178 -9.00 4.07 -0.76
CA SER A 178 -9.48 5.05 -1.71
C SER A 178 -8.42 5.28 -2.79
N ILE A 179 -8.84 5.32 -4.06
CA ILE A 179 -7.93 5.62 -5.17
C ILE A 179 -8.47 6.84 -5.90
N PHE A 180 -7.67 7.90 -5.98
CA PHE A 180 -8.03 9.16 -6.62
C PHE A 180 -6.98 9.62 -7.61
N GLY A 181 -7.38 10.56 -8.48
CA GLY A 181 -6.52 11.19 -9.49
C GLY A 181 -6.62 10.51 -10.85
N SER A 182 -5.50 10.47 -11.58
CA SER A 182 -5.41 10.01 -12.97
C SER A 182 -5.41 8.49 -13.09
N VAL A 183 -6.55 7.87 -12.78
CA VAL A 183 -6.83 6.43 -12.93
C VAL A 183 -8.12 6.21 -13.71
N GLY A 184 -8.31 5.03 -14.27
CA GLY A 184 -9.48 4.70 -15.09
C GLY A 184 -10.81 4.85 -14.38
N ALA A 185 -10.88 4.51 -13.08
CA ALA A 185 -12.09 4.58 -12.26
C ALA A 185 -11.74 4.96 -10.81
N PRO A 186 -11.66 6.26 -10.47
CA PRO A 186 -11.45 6.71 -9.10
C PRO A 186 -12.58 6.25 -8.18
N GLY A 187 -12.27 5.83 -6.93
CA GLY A 187 -13.27 5.35 -6.00
C GLY A 187 -12.72 4.58 -4.81
N PHE A 188 -13.62 3.83 -4.15
CA PHE A 188 -13.30 2.96 -3.03
C PHE A 188 -13.13 1.52 -3.50
N TYR A 189 -12.04 0.90 -3.07
CA TYR A 189 -11.67 -0.47 -3.43
C TYR A 189 -11.43 -1.31 -2.17
N TYR A 190 -11.46 -2.62 -2.32
CA TYR A 190 -11.28 -3.58 -1.23
C TYR A 190 -10.25 -4.65 -1.64
N PRO A 191 -8.99 -4.25 -1.85
CA PRO A 191 -7.92 -5.20 -2.13
C PRO A 191 -7.66 -6.12 -0.96
N GLY A 192 -7.17 -7.33 -1.24
CA GLY A 192 -6.58 -8.20 -0.23
C GLY A 192 -5.28 -7.60 0.33
N ALA A 193 -4.99 -7.90 1.57
CA ALA A 193 -3.80 -7.38 2.25
C ALA A 193 -2.49 -7.88 1.61
N GLU A 194 -2.53 -9.01 0.93
CA GLU A 194 -1.43 -9.64 0.20
C GLU A 194 -1.14 -9.02 -1.18
N GLN A 195 -2.03 -8.17 -1.69
CA GLN A 195 -1.81 -7.49 -2.97
C GLN A 195 -0.79 -6.35 -2.82
N ASN A 196 -0.13 -5.99 -3.92
CA ASN A 196 0.78 -4.85 -3.98
C ASN A 196 0.07 -3.59 -4.50
N VAL A 197 0.71 -2.42 -4.36
CA VAL A 197 0.12 -1.13 -4.77
C VAL A 197 -0.18 -1.09 -6.28
N GLY A 198 0.66 -1.70 -7.10
CA GLY A 198 0.45 -1.78 -8.56
C GLY A 198 -0.83 -2.53 -8.90
N ASP A 199 -1.06 -3.70 -8.27
CA ASP A 199 -2.29 -4.48 -8.45
C ASP A 199 -3.53 -3.66 -8.07
N VAL A 200 -3.43 -2.89 -6.98
CA VAL A 200 -4.54 -2.06 -6.50
C VAL A 200 -4.86 -0.92 -7.47
N ILE A 201 -3.84 -0.28 -8.05
CA ILE A 201 -4.05 0.72 -9.10
C ILE A 201 -4.68 0.08 -10.35
N MET A 202 -4.28 -1.15 -10.69
CA MET A 202 -4.88 -1.89 -11.81
C MET A 202 -6.35 -2.24 -11.55
N LEU A 203 -6.77 -2.50 -10.29
CA LEU A 203 -8.19 -2.65 -9.95
C LEU A 203 -9.01 -1.38 -10.27
N ALA A 204 -8.40 -0.21 -10.19
CA ALA A 204 -9.02 1.07 -10.56
C ALA A 204 -8.97 1.35 -12.09
N GLY A 205 -8.73 0.33 -12.90
CA GLY A 205 -8.63 0.45 -14.35
C GLY A 205 -7.27 0.91 -14.86
N GLY A 206 -6.27 0.87 -13.97
CA GLY A 206 -4.92 1.32 -14.25
C GLY A 206 -4.80 2.85 -14.31
N PRO A 207 -3.58 3.34 -14.43
CA PRO A 207 -3.35 4.77 -14.57
C PRO A 207 -3.75 5.26 -15.96
N SER A 208 -4.25 6.48 -16.03
CA SER A 208 -4.58 7.17 -17.28
C SER A 208 -3.31 7.55 -18.05
N SER A 209 -3.44 7.88 -19.32
CA SER A 209 -2.31 8.26 -20.20
C SER A 209 -1.57 9.53 -19.73
N ASP A 210 -2.20 10.34 -18.92
CA ASP A 210 -1.71 11.58 -18.34
C ASP A 210 -1.28 11.44 -16.85
N ALA A 211 -1.22 10.21 -16.34
CA ALA A 211 -0.79 9.94 -14.98
C ALA A 211 0.71 10.19 -14.77
N ASN A 212 1.07 10.82 -13.66
CA ASN A 212 2.44 10.96 -13.21
C ASN A 212 2.80 9.85 -12.21
N TYR A 213 3.47 8.82 -12.68
CA TYR A 213 3.86 7.67 -11.88
C TYR A 213 4.91 7.98 -10.81
N GLU A 214 5.77 8.97 -11.07
CA GLU A 214 6.87 9.31 -10.17
C GLU A 214 6.38 10.03 -8.92
N GLU A 215 5.20 10.65 -9.01
CA GLU A 215 4.60 11.42 -7.92
C GLU A 215 3.43 10.71 -7.23
N ILE A 216 3.22 9.41 -7.50
CA ILE A 216 2.22 8.64 -6.75
C ILE A 216 2.53 8.74 -5.26
N SER A 217 1.48 8.94 -4.46
CA SER A 217 1.61 9.03 -3.02
C SER A 217 0.52 8.24 -2.29
N ILE A 218 0.86 7.79 -1.07
CA ILE A 218 -0.05 7.12 -0.16
C ILE A 218 -0.21 7.99 1.07
N LYS A 219 -1.44 8.35 1.39
CA LYS A 219 -1.78 9.27 2.47
C LYS A 219 -2.72 8.62 3.49
N ARG A 220 -2.56 9.00 4.75
CA ARG A 220 -3.49 8.69 5.85
C ARG A 220 -3.90 9.98 6.54
N GLY A 221 -5.14 10.41 6.29
CA GLY A 221 -5.57 11.76 6.68
C GLY A 221 -4.73 12.82 5.97
N GLU A 222 -4.07 13.68 6.74
CA GLU A 222 -3.19 14.72 6.21
C GLU A 222 -1.73 14.24 6.03
N ASP A 223 -1.37 13.08 6.61
CA ASP A 223 0.00 12.60 6.61
C ASP A 223 0.31 11.80 5.34
N GLN A 224 1.42 12.10 4.68
CA GLN A 224 1.97 11.27 3.62
C GLN A 224 2.79 10.14 4.22
N LEU A 225 2.34 8.88 4.00
CA LEU A 225 3.03 7.68 4.48
C LEU A 225 4.15 7.28 3.53
N TRP A 226 3.88 7.32 2.21
CA TRP A 226 4.79 6.93 1.15
C TRP A 226 4.66 7.86 -0.04
N GLY A 227 5.76 8.09 -0.77
CA GLY A 227 5.73 8.90 -2.00
C GLY A 227 7.09 9.01 -2.65
N GLY A 228 7.14 9.51 -3.88
CA GLY A 228 8.35 9.71 -4.65
C GLY A 228 9.20 8.45 -4.82
N GLU A 229 10.52 8.59 -4.79
CA GLU A 229 11.46 7.50 -5.02
C GLU A 229 11.30 6.35 -4.01
N GLU A 230 10.95 6.64 -2.76
CA GLU A 230 10.75 5.63 -1.74
C GLU A 230 9.57 4.71 -2.08
N LEU A 231 8.44 5.26 -2.52
CA LEU A 231 7.30 4.46 -2.96
C LEU A 231 7.65 3.65 -4.22
N GLN A 232 8.36 4.26 -5.17
CA GLN A 232 8.80 3.55 -6.37
C GLN A 232 9.68 2.35 -6.04
N ALA A 233 10.61 2.49 -5.09
CA ALA A 233 11.47 1.41 -4.64
C ALA A 233 10.67 0.25 -4.03
N VAL A 234 9.73 0.53 -3.11
CA VAL A 234 8.93 -0.53 -2.47
C VAL A 234 7.92 -1.18 -3.43
N MET A 235 7.44 -0.44 -4.44
CA MET A 235 6.63 -1.00 -5.52
C MET A 235 7.44 -1.93 -6.41
N ALA A 236 8.68 -1.56 -6.75
CA ALA A 236 9.59 -2.40 -7.53
C ALA A 236 9.99 -3.68 -6.78
N GLU A 237 10.09 -3.63 -5.45
CA GLU A 237 10.30 -4.79 -4.58
C GLU A 237 9.05 -5.69 -4.48
N GLY A 238 7.89 -5.23 -4.95
CA GLY A 238 6.63 -5.98 -4.89
C GLY A 238 6.07 -6.10 -3.47
N ARG A 239 6.34 -5.15 -2.58
CA ARG A 239 5.82 -5.18 -1.21
C ARG A 239 4.31 -5.16 -1.18
N THR A 240 3.74 -5.96 -0.29
CA THR A 240 2.29 -6.06 -0.10
C THR A 240 1.72 -4.87 0.68
N LEU A 241 0.42 -4.66 0.59
CA LEU A 241 -0.26 -3.63 1.37
C LEU A 241 -0.06 -3.83 2.88
N ASP A 242 -0.01 -5.09 3.33
CA ASP A 242 0.26 -5.40 4.74
C ASP A 242 1.66 -4.97 5.17
N GLN A 243 2.69 -5.25 4.36
CA GLN A 243 4.07 -4.85 4.60
C GLN A 243 4.25 -3.32 4.56
N LEU A 244 3.46 -2.62 3.77
CA LEU A 244 3.41 -1.16 3.73
C LEU A 244 2.54 -0.55 4.83
N ASN A 245 1.98 -1.38 5.71
CA ASN A 245 1.15 -0.98 6.84
C ASN A 245 -0.13 -0.22 6.43
N PHE A 246 -0.76 -0.64 5.32
CA PHE A 246 -2.05 -0.08 4.90
C PHE A 246 -3.16 -0.36 5.91
N LEU A 247 -3.99 0.65 6.16
CA LEU A 247 -5.20 0.56 6.97
C LEU A 247 -6.41 1.10 6.20
N ALA A 248 -7.61 0.75 6.67
CA ALA A 248 -8.83 1.30 6.11
C ALA A 248 -8.85 2.83 6.20
N GLY A 249 -9.17 3.46 5.08
CA GLY A 249 -9.20 4.91 4.94
C GLY A 249 -7.94 5.52 4.32
N ASP A 250 -6.90 4.72 4.06
CA ASP A 250 -5.75 5.19 3.32
C ASP A 250 -6.13 5.55 1.88
N ILE A 251 -5.41 6.50 1.34
CA ILE A 251 -5.65 7.08 0.01
C ILE A 251 -4.42 6.86 -0.85
N ILE A 252 -4.60 6.25 -2.00
CA ILE A 252 -3.62 6.22 -3.09
C ILE A 252 -3.98 7.37 -4.03
N GLU A 253 -3.11 8.36 -4.13
CA GLU A 253 -3.27 9.49 -5.03
C GLU A 253 -2.33 9.31 -6.23
N VAL A 254 -2.91 9.32 -7.42
CA VAL A 254 -2.18 9.25 -8.71
C VAL A 254 -2.30 10.60 -9.38
N PRO A 255 -1.31 11.50 -9.25
CA PRO A 255 -1.41 12.83 -9.81
C PRO A 255 -1.33 12.81 -11.33
N GLN A 256 -1.80 13.87 -11.94
CA GLN A 256 -1.68 14.13 -13.37
C GLN A 256 -0.31 14.73 -13.68
N GLN A 257 0.28 14.39 -14.83
CA GLN A 257 1.46 15.08 -15.32
C GLN A 257 1.15 16.56 -15.51
N SER A 258 1.86 17.42 -14.79
CA SER A 258 1.76 18.85 -14.99
C SER A 258 2.39 19.21 -16.33
N ASN A 259 1.57 19.52 -17.31
CA ASN A 259 2.04 20.01 -18.62
C ASN A 259 2.50 21.47 -18.44
N ASN A 260 3.72 21.66 -17.93
CA ASN A 260 4.35 22.98 -17.73
C ASN A 260 4.59 23.76 -19.04
N ASN A 261 4.00 23.34 -20.17
CA ASN A 261 4.11 24.01 -21.46
C ASN A 261 3.32 25.34 -21.53
N VAL A 262 2.47 25.62 -20.54
CA VAL A 262 1.70 26.89 -20.49
C VAL A 262 2.63 28.11 -20.51
N TRP A 263 3.79 28.04 -19.85
CA TRP A 263 4.77 29.13 -19.86
C TRP A 263 5.46 29.32 -21.19
N LEU A 264 5.66 28.23 -21.96
CA LEU A 264 6.22 28.31 -23.31
C LEU A 264 5.22 28.90 -24.30
N GLU A 265 3.92 28.60 -24.15
CA GLU A 265 2.87 29.22 -24.95
C GLU A 265 2.69 30.70 -24.66
N ILE A 266 2.66 31.09 -23.38
CA ILE A 266 2.62 32.50 -22.97
C ILE A 266 3.84 33.25 -23.50
N GLY A 267 5.02 32.68 -23.46
CA GLY A 267 6.23 33.22 -24.02
C GLY A 267 6.14 33.42 -25.54
N ARG A 268 5.53 32.49 -26.27
CA ARG A 268 5.28 32.60 -27.73
C ARG A 268 4.30 33.73 -28.08
N PHE A 269 3.20 33.86 -27.31
CA PHE A 269 2.26 34.96 -27.50
C PHE A 269 2.87 36.33 -27.19
N ALA A 270 3.71 36.42 -26.17
CA ALA A 270 4.43 37.66 -25.83
C ALA A 270 5.41 38.09 -26.94
N LEU A 271 6.11 37.13 -27.56
CA LEU A 271 7.02 37.41 -28.69
C LEU A 271 6.27 37.87 -29.95
N ILE A 272 5.10 37.31 -30.24
CA ILE A 272 4.26 37.71 -31.39
C ILE A 272 3.68 39.10 -31.15
N ALA A 273 3.19 39.42 -29.93
CA ALA A 273 2.67 40.75 -29.61
C ALA A 273 3.78 41.83 -29.60
N GLY A 274 4.99 41.49 -29.17
CA GLY A 274 6.15 42.41 -29.19
C GLY A 274 6.62 42.74 -30.61
N SER A 275 6.57 41.81 -31.55
CA SER A 275 7.01 42.04 -32.94
C SER A 275 6.06 42.92 -33.74
N THR A 276 4.77 42.92 -33.45
CA THR A 276 3.78 43.81 -34.11
C THR A 276 3.87 45.23 -33.60
N LEU A 277 4.30 45.47 -32.34
CA LEU A 277 4.46 46.81 -31.79
C LEU A 277 5.71 47.54 -32.36
N LEU A 278 6.76 46.79 -32.71
CA LEU A 278 8.00 47.34 -33.27
C LEU A 278 7.86 47.77 -34.75
N LEU A 279 6.91 47.17 -35.48
CA LEU A 279 6.63 47.53 -36.89
C LEU A 279 5.75 48.79 -36.98
N GLY A 280 4.97 49.16 -35.94
CA GLY A 280 4.11 50.33 -35.93
C GLY A 280 4.83 51.67 -35.69
N ILE A 281 6.08 51.68 -35.21
CA ILE A 281 6.82 52.91 -34.87
C ILE A 281 7.63 53.48 -36.04
N ARG A 282 7.64 52.82 -37.22
CA ARG A 282 8.45 53.25 -38.40
C ARG A 282 7.67 53.94 -39.51
N VAL A 283 6.41 54.34 -39.29
CA VAL A 283 5.56 55.00 -40.29
C VAL A 283 4.91 56.25 -39.66
N PHE A 284 5.72 57.14 -39.10
CA PHE A 284 5.38 58.57 -38.96
C PHE A 284 6.66 59.37 -38.87
#